data_829cf60ef940f4bc79423a66369ed7be
#
_entry.id   829cf60ef940f4bc79423a66369ed7be
#
_cell.length_a   1.000
_cell.length_b   1.000
_cell.length_c   1.000
_cell.angle_alpha   90.00
_cell.angle_beta   90.00
_cell.angle_gamma   90.00
#
_symmetry.space_group_name_H-M   'P 1'
#
loop_
_entity.id
_entity.type
_entity.pdbx_description
1 polymer ?
#
loop_
_entity_poly.entity_id
_entity_poly.type
_entity_poly.pdbx_seq_one_letter_code
_entity_poly.pdbx_strand_id
1 'polypeptide(L)'
;TDLKLSYTARETLARILVRDALQRYPRLLGIRIISSTTQRKDLHVVASHEPKELDQPANESEKECVTKDAILYGKGDKKVIVTAPLHDRNGEPVAAVRLEMQSFPGQTEANAVARAMPVVKLMQPRVTSLKDLTN
;
A
#
# COMPACT_ATOMS: atom_id res chain seq x y z
N THR A 1 14.32 -26.69 6.87
CA THR A 1 14.98 -25.44 6.45
C THR A 1 14.59 -25.04 5.05
N ASP A 2 14.64 -25.99 4.13
CA ASP A 2 14.28 -25.70 2.75
C ASP A 2 12.85 -25.24 2.63
N LEU A 3 11.97 -25.81 3.43
CA LEU A 3 10.59 -25.39 3.45
C LEU A 3 10.44 -23.96 3.92
N LYS A 4 11.22 -23.58 4.92
CA LYS A 4 11.18 -22.20 5.39
C LYS A 4 11.73 -21.25 4.34
N LEU A 5 12.75 -21.63 3.64
CA LEU A 5 13.31 -20.82 2.58
C LEU A 5 12.33 -20.65 1.44
N SER A 6 11.65 -21.70 1.05
CA SER A 6 10.62 -21.63 0.02
C SER A 6 9.50 -20.69 0.42
N TYR A 7 9.11 -20.77 1.66
CA TYR A 7 8.08 -19.93 2.24
C TYR A 7 8.45 -18.47 2.22
N THR A 8 9.65 -18.17 2.73
CA THR A 8 10.10 -16.79 2.88
C THR A 8 10.62 -16.21 1.57
N ALA A 9 11.10 -17.05 0.68
CA ALA A 9 11.62 -16.60 -0.60
C ALA A 9 10.53 -16.20 -1.57
N ARG A 10 9.29 -16.61 -1.31
CA ARG A 10 8.20 -16.27 -2.21
C ARG A 10 7.85 -14.82 -2.07
N GLU A 11 8.24 -14.04 -3.06
CA GLU A 11 7.91 -12.62 -3.10
C GLU A 11 6.75 -12.38 -4.05
N THR A 12 5.73 -11.71 -3.53
CA THR A 12 4.64 -11.25 -4.36
C THR A 12 5.02 -9.92 -5.00
N LEU A 13 4.32 -9.55 -6.05
CA LEU A 13 4.52 -8.24 -6.66
C LEU A 13 4.27 -7.13 -5.61
N ALA A 14 3.28 -7.30 -4.74
CA ALA A 14 3.00 -6.32 -3.69
C ALA A 14 4.24 -6.07 -2.82
N ARG A 15 4.94 -7.12 -2.43
CA ARG A 15 6.15 -6.98 -1.62
C ARG A 15 7.28 -6.31 -2.39
N ILE A 16 7.40 -6.65 -3.66
CA ILE A 16 8.41 -6.02 -4.52
C ILE A 16 8.13 -4.52 -4.66
N LEU A 17 6.87 -4.15 -4.83
CA LEU A 17 6.49 -2.75 -4.97
C LEU A 17 6.81 -1.95 -3.70
N VAL A 18 6.54 -2.53 -2.52
CA VAL A 18 6.88 -1.87 -1.26
C VAL A 18 8.38 -1.69 -1.13
N ARG A 19 9.16 -2.72 -1.43
CA ARG A 19 10.61 -2.65 -1.36
C ARG A 19 11.16 -1.59 -2.30
N ASP A 20 10.69 -1.58 -3.55
CA ASP A 20 11.17 -0.63 -4.55
C ASP A 20 10.80 0.81 -4.17
N ALA A 21 9.60 1.01 -3.62
CA ALA A 21 9.18 2.32 -3.16
C ALA A 21 10.06 2.84 -2.03
N LEU A 22 10.39 1.98 -1.08
CA LEU A 22 11.26 2.37 0.04
C LEU A 22 12.67 2.71 -0.43
N GLN A 23 13.18 2.00 -1.44
CA GLN A 23 14.49 2.30 -2.00
C GLN A 23 14.48 3.64 -2.72
N ARG A 24 13.43 3.93 -3.45
CA ARG A 24 13.34 5.16 -4.24
C ARG A 24 12.95 6.37 -3.39
N TYR A 25 12.18 6.15 -2.34
CA TYR A 25 11.69 7.20 -1.45
C TYR A 25 12.05 6.87 0.00
N PRO A 26 13.34 6.97 0.35
CA PRO A 26 13.81 6.52 1.67
C PRO A 26 13.30 7.37 2.82
N ARG A 27 12.68 8.51 2.54
CA ARG A 27 12.12 9.37 3.58
C ARG A 27 10.70 8.98 4.01
N LEU A 28 10.11 7.98 3.35
CA LEU A 28 8.81 7.47 3.79
C LEU A 28 8.95 6.91 5.20
N LEU A 29 8.02 7.29 6.08
CA LEU A 29 7.97 6.75 7.44
C LEU A 29 7.35 5.37 7.45
N GLY A 30 6.43 5.11 6.54
CA GLY A 30 5.81 3.80 6.42
C GLY A 30 5.08 3.65 5.11
N ILE A 31 4.92 2.39 4.71
CA ILE A 31 4.18 2.05 3.49
C ILE A 31 3.64 0.64 3.64
N ARG A 32 2.38 0.45 3.25
CA ARG A 32 1.81 -0.89 3.19
C ARG A 32 0.78 -0.98 2.10
N ILE A 33 0.59 -2.18 1.56
CA ILE A 33 -0.41 -2.46 0.54
C ILE A 33 -1.46 -3.37 1.15
N ILE A 34 -2.71 -3.02 0.97
CA ILE A 34 -3.87 -3.72 1.51
C ILE A 34 -4.67 -4.28 0.33
N SER A 35 -4.99 -5.55 0.39
CA SER A 35 -5.75 -6.20 -0.65
C SER A 35 -6.40 -7.48 -0.13
N SER A 36 -7.20 -8.14 -0.95
CA SER A 36 -7.64 -9.50 -0.71
C SER A 36 -6.75 -10.44 -1.50
N THR A 37 -6.83 -11.74 -1.20
CA THR A 37 -6.13 -12.76 -1.96
C THR A 37 -7.13 -13.85 -2.36
N THR A 38 -6.70 -14.78 -3.20
CA THR A 38 -7.54 -15.91 -3.56
C THR A 38 -7.87 -16.80 -2.37
N GLN A 39 -7.00 -16.81 -1.36
CA GLN A 39 -7.14 -17.62 -0.16
C GLN A 39 -7.85 -16.87 0.98
N ARG A 40 -7.79 -15.55 0.96
CA ARG A 40 -8.39 -14.72 2.00
C ARG A 40 -9.10 -13.55 1.36
N LYS A 41 -10.43 -13.56 1.41
CA LYS A 41 -11.27 -12.62 0.67
C LYS A 41 -11.43 -11.25 1.33
N ASP A 42 -11.23 -11.16 2.63
CA ASP A 42 -11.30 -9.86 3.31
C ASP A 42 -10.04 -9.04 3.02
N LEU A 43 -10.17 -7.73 3.10
CA LEU A 43 -9.04 -6.83 2.90
C LEU A 43 -8.09 -6.91 4.10
N HIS A 44 -6.83 -7.11 3.81
CA HIS A 44 -5.79 -7.24 4.82
C HIS A 44 -4.45 -6.78 4.26
N VAL A 45 -3.47 -6.62 5.14
CA VAL A 45 -2.14 -6.16 4.73
C VAL A 45 -1.41 -7.30 4.03
N VAL A 46 -1.10 -7.11 2.76
CA VAL A 46 -0.39 -8.12 1.95
C VAL A 46 1.08 -7.79 1.80
N ALA A 47 1.47 -6.55 2.05
CA ALA A 47 2.87 -6.13 2.05
C ALA A 47 3.02 -4.89 2.93
N SER A 48 4.14 -4.78 3.64
CA SER A 48 4.37 -3.66 4.54
C SER A 48 5.87 -3.47 4.78
N HIS A 49 6.24 -2.22 5.10
CA HIS A 49 7.59 -1.91 5.58
C HIS A 49 7.86 -2.55 6.95
N GLU A 50 6.79 -2.87 7.68
CA GLU A 50 6.88 -3.46 9.02
C GLU A 50 6.30 -4.88 8.96
N PRO A 51 7.15 -5.93 9.08
CA PRO A 51 6.67 -7.31 8.97
C PRO A 51 5.57 -7.69 9.95
N LYS A 52 5.52 -7.02 11.10
CA LYS A 52 4.48 -7.30 12.10
C LYS A 52 3.08 -6.93 11.63
N GLU A 53 2.97 -6.07 10.63
CA GLU A 53 1.67 -5.65 10.10
C GLU A 53 1.09 -6.64 9.11
N LEU A 54 1.91 -7.55 8.59
CA LEU A 54 1.43 -8.51 7.60
C LEU A 54 0.24 -9.31 8.14
N ASP A 55 -0.75 -9.50 7.28
CA ASP A 55 -1.97 -10.25 7.54
C ASP A 55 -2.94 -9.59 8.51
N GLN A 56 -2.63 -8.40 9.02
CA GLN A 56 -3.59 -7.66 9.83
C GLN A 56 -4.78 -7.21 8.99
N PRO A 57 -5.99 -7.19 9.55
CA PRO A 57 -7.16 -6.69 8.81
C PRO A 57 -6.98 -5.22 8.43
N ALA A 58 -7.60 -4.83 7.32
CA ALA A 58 -7.62 -3.44 6.90
C ALA A 58 -8.40 -2.60 7.92
N ASN A 59 -7.97 -1.35 8.11
CA ASN A 59 -8.74 -0.41 8.91
C ASN A 59 -9.87 0.19 8.06
N GLU A 60 -10.72 1.01 8.69
CA GLU A 60 -11.89 1.58 8.01
C GLU A 60 -11.51 2.46 6.82
N SER A 61 -10.45 3.26 6.96
CA SER A 61 -9.98 4.11 5.85
C SER A 61 -9.50 3.28 4.68
N GLU A 62 -8.79 2.22 4.95
CA GLU A 62 -8.28 1.34 3.89
C GLU A 62 -9.42 0.64 3.16
N LYS A 63 -10.43 0.18 3.90
CA LYS A 63 -11.62 -0.43 3.29
C LYS A 63 -12.37 0.58 2.43
N GLU A 64 -12.57 1.79 2.96
CA GLU A 64 -13.27 2.84 2.23
C GLU A 64 -12.53 3.22 0.95
N CYS A 65 -11.21 3.29 1.02
CA CYS A 65 -10.37 3.60 -0.14
C CYS A 65 -10.65 2.64 -1.30
N VAL A 66 -10.71 1.35 -1.01
CA VAL A 66 -10.95 0.33 -2.03
C VAL A 66 -12.40 0.32 -2.47
N THR A 67 -13.34 0.35 -1.53
CA THR A 67 -14.76 0.22 -1.85
C THR A 67 -15.32 1.45 -2.57
N LYS A 68 -14.82 2.63 -2.25
CA LYS A 68 -15.29 3.89 -2.85
C LYS A 68 -14.35 4.45 -3.90
N ASP A 69 -13.23 3.77 -4.15
CA ASP A 69 -12.23 4.24 -5.11
C ASP A 69 -11.82 5.69 -4.83
N ALA A 70 -11.42 5.95 -3.59
CA ALA A 70 -11.17 7.31 -3.12
C ALA A 70 -9.80 7.42 -2.46
N ILE A 71 -9.18 8.60 -2.60
CA ILE A 71 -7.94 8.93 -1.89
C ILE A 71 -8.33 9.56 -0.56
N LEU A 72 -7.78 9.02 0.53
CA LEU A 72 -8.10 9.48 1.87
C LEU A 72 -6.86 10.05 2.54
N TYR A 73 -7.08 11.03 3.41
CA TYR A 73 -6.03 11.74 4.11
C TYR A 73 -6.28 11.69 5.61
N GLY A 74 -5.20 11.51 6.37
CA GLY A 74 -5.27 11.54 7.83
C GLY A 74 -4.02 12.17 8.42
N LYS A 75 -4.13 12.59 9.66
CA LYS A 75 -3.01 13.13 10.43
C LYS A 75 -2.71 12.22 11.60
N GLY A 76 -1.41 12.01 11.86
CA GLY A 76 -0.94 11.37 13.06
C GLY A 76 0.00 12.33 13.80
N ASP A 77 0.68 11.80 14.82
CA ASP A 77 1.66 12.58 15.54
C ASP A 77 2.88 12.85 14.66
N LYS A 78 3.09 14.10 14.27
CA LYS A 78 4.20 14.55 13.42
C LYS A 78 4.24 13.87 12.06
N LYS A 79 3.11 13.30 11.63
CA LYS A 79 3.05 12.62 10.33
C LYS A 79 1.71 12.87 9.66
N VAL A 80 1.70 12.66 8.35
CA VAL A 80 0.47 12.64 7.56
C VAL A 80 0.37 11.27 6.90
N ILE A 81 -0.85 10.82 6.68
CA ILE A 81 -1.15 9.51 6.13
C ILE A 81 -2.02 9.71 4.89
N VAL A 82 -1.59 9.14 3.78
CA VAL A 82 -2.37 9.16 2.54
C VAL A 82 -2.63 7.71 2.15
N THR A 83 -3.91 7.38 1.92
CA THR A 83 -4.33 6.07 1.46
C THR A 83 -4.94 6.24 0.09
N ALA A 84 -4.36 5.60 -0.91
CA ALA A 84 -4.77 5.74 -2.30
C ALA A 84 -5.06 4.38 -2.93
N PRO A 85 -6.05 4.29 -3.82
CA PRO A 85 -6.36 3.02 -4.46
C PRO A 85 -5.37 2.68 -5.57
N LEU A 86 -5.14 1.40 -5.75
CA LEU A 86 -4.43 0.85 -6.90
C LEU A 86 -5.45 0.12 -7.77
N HIS A 87 -5.41 0.38 -9.06
CA HIS A 87 -6.38 -0.16 -10.00
C HIS A 87 -5.74 -1.24 -10.85
N ASP A 88 -6.54 -2.21 -11.27
CA ASP A 88 -6.10 -3.19 -12.26
C ASP A 88 -6.19 -2.57 -13.66
N ARG A 89 -5.87 -3.36 -14.67
CA ARG A 89 -5.90 -2.88 -16.06
C ARG A 89 -7.29 -2.50 -16.56
N ASN A 90 -8.33 -2.94 -15.85
CA ASN A 90 -9.71 -2.60 -16.17
C ASN A 90 -10.19 -1.36 -15.44
N GLY A 91 -9.33 -0.75 -14.64
CA GLY A 91 -9.70 0.43 -13.86
C GLY A 91 -10.43 0.13 -12.56
N GLU A 92 -10.48 -1.15 -12.15
CA GLU A 92 -11.14 -1.53 -10.90
C GLU A 92 -10.19 -1.38 -9.73
N PRO A 93 -10.62 -0.79 -8.61
CA PRO A 93 -9.76 -0.69 -7.43
C PRO A 93 -9.61 -2.06 -6.78
N VAL A 94 -8.40 -2.60 -6.82
CA VAL A 94 -8.10 -3.95 -6.31
C VAL A 94 -7.29 -3.93 -5.04
N ALA A 95 -6.73 -2.78 -4.68
CA ALA A 95 -5.87 -2.65 -3.52
C ALA A 95 -5.83 -1.21 -3.06
N ALA A 96 -5.30 -0.99 -1.86
CA ALA A 96 -4.98 0.34 -1.36
C ALA A 96 -3.51 0.35 -0.97
N VAL A 97 -2.86 1.51 -1.15
CA VAL A 97 -1.54 1.75 -0.62
C VAL A 97 -1.64 2.85 0.43
N ARG A 98 -1.13 2.58 1.62
CA ARG A 98 -1.13 3.54 2.72
C ARG A 98 0.29 4.03 2.91
N LEU A 99 0.47 5.34 2.81
CA LEU A 99 1.76 5.99 2.92
C LEU A 99 1.78 6.88 4.15
N GLU A 100 2.83 6.76 4.95
CA GLU A 100 3.06 7.65 6.09
C GLU A 100 4.28 8.51 5.78
N MET A 101 4.11 9.81 5.91
CA MET A 101 5.15 10.79 5.60
C MET A 101 5.27 11.78 6.74
N GLN A 102 6.46 12.33 6.94
CA GLN A 102 6.66 13.34 7.96
C GLN A 102 5.89 14.61 7.61
N SER A 103 5.15 15.15 8.58
CA SER A 103 4.45 16.41 8.37
C SER A 103 5.41 17.58 8.60
N PHE A 104 5.05 18.75 8.09
CA PHE A 104 5.81 19.97 8.29
C PHE A 104 4.83 21.11 8.54
N PRO A 105 5.28 22.25 9.09
CA PRO A 105 4.41 23.40 9.33
C PRO A 105 3.74 23.85 8.02
N GLY A 106 2.43 24.04 8.05
CA GLY A 106 1.67 24.43 6.87
C GLY A 106 1.23 23.26 5.99
N GLN A 107 1.45 22.02 6.43
CA GLN A 107 1.02 20.85 5.67
C GLN A 107 -0.50 20.85 5.48
N THR A 108 -0.95 20.72 4.23
CA THR A 108 -2.36 20.62 3.88
C THR A 108 -2.65 19.24 3.31
N GLU A 109 -3.94 18.90 3.19
CA GLU A 109 -4.36 17.66 2.55
C GLU A 109 -3.87 17.60 1.10
N ALA A 110 -4.07 18.67 0.34
CA ALA A 110 -3.63 18.73 -1.06
C ALA A 110 -2.13 18.52 -1.19
N ASN A 111 -1.37 19.10 -0.29
CA ASN A 111 0.08 18.97 -0.27
C ASN A 111 0.51 17.55 0.03
N ALA A 112 -0.13 16.94 1.04
CA ALA A 112 0.18 15.55 1.42
C ALA A 112 -0.13 14.60 0.28
N VAL A 113 -1.29 14.75 -0.37
CA VAL A 113 -1.68 13.92 -1.51
C VAL A 113 -0.67 14.12 -2.65
N ALA A 114 -0.27 15.34 -2.94
CA ALA A 114 0.70 15.63 -4.00
C ALA A 114 2.04 14.95 -3.72
N ARG A 115 2.46 14.85 -2.47
CA ARG A 115 3.69 14.17 -2.09
C ARG A 115 3.58 12.65 -2.23
N ALA A 116 2.39 12.10 -2.01
CA ALA A 116 2.15 10.67 -2.09
C ALA A 116 2.00 10.17 -3.53
N MET A 117 1.48 11.00 -4.43
CA MET A 117 1.15 10.55 -5.79
C MET A 117 2.31 10.00 -6.59
N PRO A 118 3.55 10.53 -6.52
CA PRO A 118 4.66 9.91 -7.23
C PRO A 118 4.89 8.45 -6.86
N VAL A 119 4.69 8.11 -5.57
CA VAL A 119 4.83 6.73 -5.11
C VAL A 119 3.74 5.85 -5.69
N VAL A 120 2.50 6.34 -5.66
CA VAL A 120 1.36 5.62 -6.23
C VAL A 120 1.57 5.41 -7.74
N LYS A 121 2.03 6.44 -8.44
CA LYS A 121 2.28 6.36 -9.87
C LYS A 121 3.42 5.42 -10.22
N LEU A 122 4.38 5.26 -9.33
CA LEU A 122 5.46 4.29 -9.52
C LEU A 122 4.90 2.87 -9.50
N MET A 123 3.92 2.60 -8.66
CA MET A 123 3.33 1.27 -8.50
C MET A 123 2.27 0.96 -9.56
N GLN A 124 1.44 1.93 -9.90
CA GLN A 124 0.23 1.72 -10.68
C GLN A 124 0.45 0.99 -12.02
N PRO A 125 1.44 1.34 -12.83
CA PRO A 125 1.63 0.66 -14.11
C PRO A 125 1.97 -0.83 -14.00
N ARG A 126 2.44 -1.25 -12.83
CA ARG A 126 2.84 -2.65 -12.62
C ARG A 126 1.70 -3.51 -12.11
N VAL A 127 0.58 -2.91 -11.71
CA VAL A 127 -0.59 -3.62 -11.19
C VAL A 127 -1.50 -3.92 -12.37
N THR A 128 -1.50 -5.16 -12.85
CA THR A 128 -2.34 -5.57 -13.97
C THR A 128 -3.61 -6.26 -13.51
N SER A 129 -3.53 -7.02 -12.42
CA SER A 129 -4.68 -7.70 -11.84
C SER A 129 -4.42 -7.96 -10.36
N LEU A 130 -5.49 -8.23 -9.62
CA LEU A 130 -5.37 -8.62 -8.20
C LEU A 130 -4.52 -9.88 -8.06
N LYS A 131 -4.73 -10.85 -8.95
CA LYS A 131 -4.00 -12.11 -8.90
C LYS A 131 -2.49 -11.87 -9.08
N ASP A 132 -2.11 -11.04 -10.03
CA ASP A 132 -0.69 -10.74 -10.27
C ASP A 132 -0.07 -9.99 -9.10
N LEU A 133 -0.85 -9.12 -8.46
CA LEU A 133 -0.36 -8.33 -7.33
C LEU A 133 -0.05 -9.21 -6.11
N THR A 134 -0.88 -10.20 -5.85
CA THR A 134 -0.83 -10.95 -4.60
C THR A 134 -0.29 -12.37 -4.73
N ASN A 135 -0.03 -12.82 -5.92
CA ASN A 135 0.53 -14.17 -6.12
C ASN A 135 2.04 -14.16 -6.31
#